data_b205693392d6116da5663c57ff91af50
#
_entry.id   b205693392d6116da5663c57ff91af50
#
_cell.length_a   1.000
_cell.length_b   1.000
_cell.length_c   1.000
_cell.angle_alpha   90.00
_cell.angle_beta   90.00
_cell.angle_gamma   90.00
#
_symmetry.space_group_name_H-M   'P 1'
#
loop_
_entity.id
_entity.type
_entity.pdbx_description
1 polymer ?
#
loop_
_entity_poly.entity_id
_entity_poly.type
_entity_poly.pdbx_seq_one_letter_code
_entity_poly.pdbx_strand_id
1 'polypeptide(L)'
;AKDLNINQKRFKKNSLAICSFGDASVNHATALSAINTASLVTYNGGHTPIVFICEDNGLGISVPTPTNWIENRFSNSVGLKYIQTNGLDLIDLHLKTVQAEKYARKYRHPVFLHMKTVRLMGHAGSDIETGYMSQEELSKIERQDPLLFSAKILMDNKCLRSSDIINLYEECRKRISKIFEYASTRPKLIDPGEIMSTIVSDVGNITKPEALKQIDRKKI
;
A
#
# COMPACT_ATOMS: atom_id res chain seq x y z
N ALA A 1 -23.95 -18.34 7.90
CA ALA A 1 -23.56 -16.93 7.88
C ALA A 1 -24.58 -16.00 8.56
N LYS A 2 -25.83 -16.45 8.79
CA LYS A 2 -26.86 -15.63 9.49
C LYS A 2 -26.64 -15.53 11.00
N ASP A 3 -25.85 -16.40 11.58
CA ASP A 3 -25.71 -16.53 13.04
C ASP A 3 -24.41 -15.93 13.61
N LEU A 4 -23.55 -15.41 12.75
CA LEU A 4 -22.46 -14.55 13.20
C LEU A 4 -23.03 -13.16 13.46
N ASN A 5 -23.45 -12.92 14.69
CA ASN A 5 -23.82 -11.61 15.21
C ASN A 5 -22.57 -10.73 15.32
N ILE A 6 -21.86 -10.60 14.20
CA ILE A 6 -20.79 -9.62 14.03
C ILE A 6 -21.51 -8.29 14.00
N ASN A 7 -21.38 -7.55 15.08
CA ASN A 7 -21.96 -6.24 15.29
C ASN A 7 -21.78 -5.40 14.01
N GLN A 8 -22.82 -5.28 13.19
CA GLN A 8 -22.84 -4.55 11.91
C GLN A 8 -22.51 -3.04 12.07
N LYS A 9 -22.32 -2.60 13.32
CA LYS A 9 -21.96 -1.22 13.67
C LYS A 9 -20.48 -0.87 13.46
N ARG A 10 -19.59 -1.83 13.17
CA ARG A 10 -18.14 -1.56 13.07
C ARG A 10 -17.71 -0.82 11.81
N PHE A 11 -18.40 -0.99 10.70
CA PHE A 11 -18.02 -0.37 9.44
C PHE A 11 -19.22 0.31 8.77
N LYS A 12 -19.02 1.54 8.29
CA LYS A 12 -20.03 2.23 7.50
C LYS A 12 -20.27 1.44 6.21
N LYS A 13 -21.52 1.45 5.71
CA LYS A 13 -21.92 0.71 4.49
C LYS A 13 -21.01 0.95 3.27
N ASN A 14 -20.42 2.14 3.21
CA ASN A 14 -19.53 2.55 2.12
C ASN A 14 -18.03 2.43 2.45
N SER A 15 -17.65 1.65 3.47
CA SER A 15 -16.25 1.44 3.83
C SER A 15 -15.52 0.66 2.74
N LEU A 16 -14.24 0.96 2.59
CA LEU A 16 -13.29 0.39 1.66
C LEU A 16 -12.04 -0.02 2.45
N ALA A 17 -11.51 -1.20 2.17
CA ALA A 17 -10.20 -1.62 2.65
C ALA A 17 -9.13 -1.25 1.61
N ILE A 18 -7.95 -0.87 2.08
CA ILE A 18 -6.78 -0.60 1.24
C ILE A 18 -5.64 -1.47 1.77
N CYS A 19 -4.93 -2.14 0.87
CA CYS A 19 -3.76 -2.94 1.17
C CYS A 19 -2.66 -2.62 0.17
N SER A 20 -1.54 -2.07 0.65
CA SER A 20 -0.38 -1.69 -0.16
C SER A 20 0.77 -2.67 0.05
N PHE A 21 1.48 -2.99 -1.03
CA PHE A 21 2.65 -3.87 -1.06
C PHE A 21 3.50 -3.64 -2.32
N GLY A 22 4.77 -4.05 -2.27
CA GLY A 22 5.67 -3.99 -3.43
C GLY A 22 5.49 -5.17 -4.40
N ASP A 23 6.04 -5.02 -5.60
CA ASP A 23 6.02 -6.01 -6.68
C ASP A 23 6.68 -7.35 -6.34
N ALA A 24 7.74 -7.35 -5.53
CA ALA A 24 8.31 -8.59 -5.00
C ALA A 24 7.39 -9.23 -3.96
N SER A 25 6.82 -8.43 -3.06
CA SER A 25 5.97 -8.90 -1.95
C SER A 25 4.67 -9.55 -2.41
N VAL A 26 4.16 -9.19 -3.59
CA VAL A 26 2.94 -9.80 -4.15
C VAL A 26 3.09 -11.30 -4.39
N ASN A 27 4.32 -11.80 -4.55
CA ASN A 27 4.59 -13.23 -4.77
C ASN A 27 4.58 -14.05 -3.47
N HIS A 28 4.48 -13.40 -2.31
CA HIS A 28 4.36 -14.11 -1.04
C HIS A 28 3.03 -14.85 -0.96
N ALA A 29 3.05 -16.08 -0.44
CA ALA A 29 1.87 -16.94 -0.36
C ALA A 29 0.66 -16.27 0.28
N THR A 30 0.86 -15.49 1.35
CA THR A 30 -0.21 -14.77 2.04
C THR A 30 -0.83 -13.69 1.16
N ALA A 31 -0.04 -12.93 0.39
CA ALA A 31 -0.54 -11.90 -0.53
C ALA A 31 -1.38 -12.54 -1.65
N LEU A 32 -0.85 -13.60 -2.28
CA LEU A 32 -1.56 -14.35 -3.32
C LEU A 32 -2.86 -14.97 -2.79
N SER A 33 -2.84 -15.54 -1.58
CA SER A 33 -4.03 -16.10 -0.94
C SER A 33 -5.10 -15.03 -0.69
N ALA A 34 -4.71 -13.85 -0.19
CA ALA A 34 -5.64 -12.75 0.05
C ALA A 34 -6.29 -12.25 -1.24
N ILE A 35 -5.49 -12.02 -2.29
CA ILE A 35 -5.97 -11.59 -3.60
C ILE A 35 -6.91 -12.65 -4.22
N ASN A 36 -6.50 -13.92 -4.20
CA ASN A 36 -7.31 -15.02 -4.72
C ASN A 36 -8.63 -15.16 -3.95
N THR A 37 -8.61 -15.05 -2.62
CA THR A 37 -9.82 -15.13 -1.79
C THR A 37 -10.79 -14.00 -2.13
N ALA A 38 -10.31 -12.76 -2.24
CA ALA A 38 -11.14 -11.62 -2.62
C ALA A 38 -11.77 -11.81 -4.02
N SER A 39 -10.99 -12.29 -4.98
CA SER A 39 -11.43 -12.59 -6.34
C SER A 39 -12.49 -13.70 -6.37
N LEU A 40 -12.26 -14.81 -5.67
CA LEU A 40 -13.17 -15.96 -5.59
C LEU A 40 -14.51 -15.58 -4.93
N VAL A 41 -14.45 -14.85 -3.82
CA VAL A 41 -15.67 -14.37 -3.14
C VAL A 41 -16.49 -13.50 -4.09
N THR A 42 -15.85 -12.60 -4.82
CA THR A 42 -16.52 -11.73 -5.80
C THR A 42 -17.09 -12.53 -6.98
N TYR A 43 -16.33 -13.48 -7.50
CA TYR A 43 -16.80 -14.36 -8.58
C TYR A 43 -18.05 -15.14 -8.19
N ASN A 44 -18.16 -15.54 -6.93
CA ASN A 44 -19.33 -16.23 -6.37
C ASN A 44 -20.46 -15.26 -5.93
N GLY A 45 -20.44 -14.00 -6.36
CA GLY A 45 -21.47 -13.01 -6.07
C GLY A 45 -21.37 -12.35 -4.70
N GLY A 46 -20.29 -12.56 -3.96
CA GLY A 46 -20.02 -11.88 -2.70
C GLY A 46 -19.42 -10.47 -2.88
N HIS A 47 -19.17 -9.79 -1.77
CA HIS A 47 -18.67 -8.41 -1.76
C HIS A 47 -17.35 -8.30 -1.01
N THR A 48 -16.31 -7.86 -1.71
CA THR A 48 -14.97 -7.62 -1.18
C THR A 48 -14.43 -6.25 -1.63
N PRO A 49 -14.96 -5.14 -1.08
CA PRO A 49 -14.52 -3.79 -1.47
C PRO A 49 -13.13 -3.51 -0.91
N ILE A 50 -12.12 -3.90 -1.66
CA ILE A 50 -10.71 -3.70 -1.34
C ILE A 50 -9.96 -3.17 -2.55
N VAL A 51 -9.03 -2.24 -2.34
CA VAL A 51 -8.03 -1.84 -3.31
C VAL A 51 -6.68 -2.39 -2.87
N PHE A 52 -6.15 -3.31 -3.66
CA PHE A 52 -4.79 -3.78 -3.57
C PHE A 52 -3.91 -2.83 -4.37
N ILE A 53 -2.97 -2.15 -3.73
CA ILE A 53 -2.03 -1.24 -4.37
C ILE A 53 -0.68 -1.96 -4.49
N CYS A 54 -0.25 -2.24 -5.71
CA CYS A 54 1.06 -2.80 -5.98
C CYS A 54 2.00 -1.69 -6.45
N GLU A 55 2.97 -1.35 -5.62
CA GLU A 55 4.01 -0.38 -5.90
C GLU A 55 5.17 -1.09 -6.62
N ASP A 56 5.14 -1.09 -7.95
CA ASP A 56 6.09 -1.79 -8.81
C ASP A 56 7.25 -0.86 -9.20
N ASN A 57 8.37 -1.03 -8.50
CA ASN A 57 9.62 -0.32 -8.79
C ASN A 57 10.68 -1.21 -9.46
N GLY A 58 10.35 -2.45 -9.78
CA GLY A 58 11.24 -3.41 -10.43
C GLY A 58 12.28 -4.06 -9.52
N LEU A 59 12.17 -3.89 -8.18
CA LEU A 59 13.16 -4.36 -7.23
C LEU A 59 12.54 -5.04 -6.00
N GLY A 60 13.03 -6.23 -5.67
CA GLY A 60 12.83 -6.88 -4.37
C GLY A 60 14.09 -6.73 -3.51
N ILE A 61 14.14 -5.71 -2.66
CA ILE A 61 15.35 -5.28 -1.94
C ILE A 61 16.45 -4.90 -2.94
N SER A 62 17.38 -5.79 -3.24
CA SER A 62 18.48 -5.60 -4.19
C SER A 62 18.40 -6.48 -5.44
N VAL A 63 17.32 -7.27 -5.59
CA VAL A 63 17.14 -8.22 -6.69
C VAL A 63 16.09 -7.69 -7.67
N PRO A 64 16.40 -7.59 -8.98
CA PRO A 64 15.42 -7.22 -9.98
C PRO A 64 14.22 -8.16 -10.00
N THR A 65 13.01 -7.60 -10.06
CA THR A 65 11.79 -8.38 -10.29
C THR A 65 11.56 -8.59 -11.80
N PRO A 66 10.92 -9.70 -12.22
CA PRO A 66 10.73 -9.97 -13.65
C PRO A 66 9.86 -8.92 -14.33
N THR A 67 10.31 -8.43 -15.47
CA THR A 67 9.61 -7.44 -16.29
C THR A 67 8.20 -7.94 -16.67
N ASN A 68 7.21 -7.05 -16.55
CA ASN A 68 5.80 -7.32 -16.86
C ASN A 68 5.16 -8.46 -16.06
N TRP A 69 5.82 -8.98 -15.03
CA TRP A 69 5.28 -10.08 -14.24
C TRP A 69 3.94 -9.73 -13.61
N ILE A 70 3.82 -8.57 -13.01
CA ILE A 70 2.60 -8.11 -12.33
C ILE A 70 1.45 -7.97 -13.33
N GLU A 71 1.69 -7.31 -14.46
CA GLU A 71 0.71 -7.12 -15.51
C GLU A 71 0.20 -8.46 -16.06
N ASN A 72 1.12 -9.32 -16.49
CA ASN A 72 0.79 -10.64 -17.06
C ASN A 72 0.02 -11.53 -16.07
N ARG A 73 0.34 -11.39 -14.77
CA ARG A 73 -0.29 -12.19 -13.71
C ARG A 73 -1.71 -11.75 -13.38
N PHE A 74 -1.97 -10.44 -13.35
CA PHE A 74 -3.19 -9.91 -12.75
C PHE A 74 -4.15 -9.22 -13.74
N SER A 75 -3.70 -8.83 -14.94
CA SER A 75 -4.53 -8.07 -15.90
C SER A 75 -5.80 -8.81 -16.32
N ASN A 76 -5.75 -10.14 -16.39
CA ASN A 76 -6.86 -11.01 -16.80
C ASN A 76 -7.42 -11.87 -15.67
N SER A 77 -7.18 -11.50 -14.41
CA SER A 77 -7.65 -12.26 -13.25
C SER A 77 -9.16 -12.16 -13.09
N VAL A 78 -9.82 -13.29 -13.02
CA VAL A 78 -11.28 -13.38 -12.85
C VAL A 78 -11.67 -12.85 -11.46
N GLY A 79 -12.75 -12.05 -11.39
CA GLY A 79 -13.24 -11.50 -10.13
C GLY A 79 -12.40 -10.36 -9.54
N LEU A 80 -11.41 -9.88 -10.30
CA LEU A 80 -10.49 -8.80 -9.91
C LEU A 80 -10.46 -7.72 -10.99
N LYS A 81 -10.70 -6.47 -10.64
CA LYS A 81 -10.55 -5.36 -11.58
C LYS A 81 -9.09 -4.88 -11.56
N TYR A 82 -8.39 -5.07 -12.67
CA TYR A 82 -7.04 -4.54 -12.84
C TYR A 82 -7.07 -3.12 -13.40
N ILE A 83 -6.25 -2.23 -12.82
CA ILE A 83 -6.02 -0.86 -13.27
C ILE A 83 -4.52 -0.59 -13.16
N GLN A 84 -3.89 -0.15 -14.24
CA GLN A 84 -2.49 0.26 -14.25
C GLN A 84 -2.39 1.78 -14.26
N THR A 85 -1.39 2.32 -13.57
CA THR A 85 -1.08 3.75 -13.52
C THR A 85 0.42 4.00 -13.53
N ASN A 86 0.80 5.14 -14.08
CA ASN A 86 2.16 5.67 -13.99
C ASN A 86 2.28 6.49 -12.70
N GLY A 87 3.01 5.95 -11.71
CA GLY A 87 3.25 6.63 -10.43
C GLY A 87 4.11 7.89 -10.52
N LEU A 88 4.76 8.14 -11.68
CA LEU A 88 5.52 9.37 -11.93
C LEU A 88 4.65 10.49 -12.48
N ASP A 89 3.49 10.18 -13.05
CA ASP A 89 2.52 11.15 -13.57
C ASP A 89 1.41 11.38 -12.54
N LEU A 90 1.47 12.52 -11.87
CA LEU A 90 0.50 12.88 -10.82
C LEU A 90 -0.93 12.93 -11.33
N ILE A 91 -1.15 13.31 -12.59
CA ILE A 91 -2.49 13.42 -13.17
C ILE A 91 -3.05 12.03 -13.46
N ASP A 92 -2.27 11.17 -14.14
CA ASP A 92 -2.68 9.78 -14.38
C ASP A 92 -2.91 9.03 -13.06
N LEU A 93 -1.98 9.17 -12.11
CA LEU A 93 -2.08 8.58 -10.78
C LEU A 93 -3.39 8.98 -10.08
N HIS A 94 -3.72 10.28 -10.07
CA HIS A 94 -4.95 10.77 -9.46
C HIS A 94 -6.19 10.19 -10.14
N LEU A 95 -6.27 10.25 -11.45
CA LEU A 95 -7.42 9.77 -12.22
C LEU A 95 -7.64 8.27 -12.03
N LYS A 96 -6.57 7.47 -12.07
CA LYS A 96 -6.63 6.00 -11.89
C LYS A 96 -6.96 5.61 -10.45
N THR A 97 -6.45 6.34 -9.47
CA THR A 97 -6.78 6.11 -8.06
C THR A 97 -8.26 6.42 -7.79
N VAL A 98 -8.78 7.53 -8.31
CA VAL A 98 -10.21 7.85 -8.23
C VAL A 98 -11.07 6.81 -8.96
N GLN A 99 -10.61 6.31 -10.10
CA GLN A 99 -11.29 5.23 -10.83
C GLN A 99 -11.34 3.95 -9.99
N ALA A 100 -10.22 3.56 -9.35
CA ALA A 100 -10.13 2.38 -8.50
C ALA A 100 -11.06 2.48 -7.28
N GLU A 101 -11.03 3.61 -6.60
CA GLU A 101 -11.89 3.88 -5.44
C GLU A 101 -13.37 3.85 -5.79
N LYS A 102 -13.78 4.56 -6.84
CA LYS A 102 -15.17 4.57 -7.32
C LYS A 102 -15.64 3.17 -7.74
N TYR A 103 -14.81 2.42 -8.44
CA TYR A 103 -15.14 1.05 -8.83
C TYR A 103 -15.35 0.14 -7.63
N ALA A 104 -14.39 0.12 -6.69
CA ALA A 104 -14.47 -0.72 -5.51
C ALA A 104 -15.69 -0.39 -4.63
N ARG A 105 -16.03 0.90 -4.48
CA ARG A 105 -17.23 1.31 -3.72
C ARG A 105 -18.53 0.97 -4.44
N LYS A 106 -18.62 1.28 -5.73
CA LYS A 106 -19.84 1.10 -6.52
C LYS A 106 -20.23 -0.36 -6.68
N TYR A 107 -19.26 -1.20 -7.07
CA TYR A 107 -19.50 -2.60 -7.37
C TYR A 107 -19.23 -3.53 -6.18
N ARG A 108 -18.63 -3.01 -5.12
CA ARG A 108 -18.21 -3.79 -3.95
C ARG A 108 -17.25 -4.94 -4.32
N HIS A 109 -16.46 -4.75 -5.37
CA HIS A 109 -15.51 -5.70 -5.93
C HIS A 109 -14.06 -5.27 -5.67
N PRO A 110 -13.11 -6.22 -5.62
CA PRO A 110 -11.70 -5.90 -5.44
C PRO A 110 -11.11 -5.25 -6.68
N VAL A 111 -10.20 -4.33 -6.45
CA VAL A 111 -9.39 -3.68 -7.49
C VAL A 111 -7.92 -3.97 -7.21
N PHE A 112 -7.17 -4.29 -8.23
CA PHE A 112 -5.72 -4.33 -8.22
C PHE A 112 -5.20 -3.09 -8.96
N LEU A 113 -4.70 -2.12 -8.20
CA LEU A 113 -4.09 -0.90 -8.73
C LEU A 113 -2.58 -1.15 -8.86
N HIS A 114 -2.14 -1.39 -10.08
CA HIS A 114 -0.73 -1.57 -10.41
C HIS A 114 -0.09 -0.22 -10.69
N MET A 115 0.76 0.24 -9.78
CA MET A 115 1.44 1.52 -9.84
C MET A 115 2.90 1.30 -10.26
N LYS A 116 3.26 1.71 -11.47
CA LYS A 116 4.66 1.78 -11.90
C LYS A 116 5.33 2.97 -11.21
N THR A 117 6.41 2.71 -10.49
CA THR A 117 7.09 3.73 -9.68
C THR A 117 8.60 3.54 -9.75
N VAL A 118 9.34 4.39 -9.07
CA VAL A 118 10.79 4.29 -8.91
C VAL A 118 11.16 4.32 -7.44
N ARG A 119 12.25 3.67 -7.10
CA ARG A 119 12.86 3.77 -5.78
C ARG A 119 14.13 4.61 -5.88
N LEU A 120 14.11 5.79 -5.25
CA LEU A 120 15.20 6.79 -5.33
C LEU A 120 16.33 6.54 -4.33
N MET A 121 16.11 5.71 -3.33
CA MET A 121 17.08 5.43 -2.26
C MET A 121 17.15 3.94 -2.00
N GLY A 122 18.15 3.51 -1.27
CA GLY A 122 18.27 2.14 -0.78
C GLY A 122 17.01 1.67 -0.05
N HIS A 123 16.78 0.36 -0.05
CA HIS A 123 15.60 -0.24 0.60
C HIS A 123 15.56 0.02 2.11
N ALA A 124 16.73 0.05 2.75
CA ALA A 124 16.89 0.31 4.16
C ALA A 124 18.24 1.02 4.40
N GLY A 125 18.48 1.52 5.61
CA GLY A 125 19.70 2.27 5.92
C GLY A 125 21.02 1.50 5.74
N SER A 126 20.97 0.19 5.64
CA SER A 126 22.13 -0.67 5.35
C SER A 126 22.22 -1.10 3.87
N ASP A 127 21.25 -0.75 3.05
CA ASP A 127 21.22 -1.10 1.62
C ASP A 127 22.03 -0.07 0.83
N ILE A 128 23.15 -0.51 0.26
CA ILE A 128 24.06 0.32 -0.53
C ILE A 128 23.81 0.01 -2.01
N GLU A 129 23.14 0.90 -2.70
CA GLU A 129 22.68 0.74 -4.10
C GLU A 129 23.82 0.52 -5.08
N THR A 130 24.99 1.11 -4.85
CA THR A 130 26.19 0.91 -5.68
C THR A 130 26.74 -0.52 -5.62
N GLY A 131 26.25 -1.34 -4.71
CA GLY A 131 26.60 -2.76 -4.64
C GLY A 131 25.92 -3.63 -5.71
N TYR A 132 24.82 -3.14 -6.31
CA TYR A 132 24.04 -3.89 -7.31
C TYR A 132 23.57 -3.05 -8.50
N MET A 133 23.83 -1.74 -8.52
CA MET A 133 23.54 -0.84 -9.63
C MET A 133 24.79 -0.04 -10.00
N SER A 134 24.96 0.21 -11.28
CA SER A 134 25.99 1.13 -11.78
C SER A 134 25.61 2.58 -11.50
N GLN A 135 26.60 3.46 -11.46
CA GLN A 135 26.38 4.91 -11.29
C GLN A 135 25.51 5.50 -12.41
N GLU A 136 25.57 4.93 -13.61
CA GLU A 136 24.74 5.36 -14.73
C GLU A 136 23.27 5.01 -14.52
N GLU A 137 22.99 3.81 -14.00
CA GLU A 137 21.62 3.37 -13.66
C GLU A 137 21.03 4.22 -12.53
N LEU A 138 21.80 4.49 -11.48
CA LEU A 138 21.39 5.37 -10.40
C LEU A 138 21.05 6.77 -10.91
N SER A 139 21.90 7.35 -11.75
CA SER A 139 21.64 8.66 -12.37
C SER A 139 20.39 8.68 -13.27
N LYS A 140 20.06 7.57 -13.92
CA LYS A 140 18.80 7.45 -14.69
C LYS A 140 17.59 7.42 -13.77
N ILE A 141 17.68 6.71 -12.64
CA ILE A 141 16.61 6.62 -11.64
C ILE A 141 16.37 7.99 -10.98
N GLU A 142 17.42 8.70 -10.58
CA GLU A 142 17.34 10.04 -9.99
C GLU A 142 16.61 11.05 -10.91
N ARG A 143 16.83 10.95 -12.22
CA ARG A 143 16.13 11.80 -13.20
C ARG A 143 14.63 11.49 -13.31
N GLN A 144 14.18 10.37 -12.77
CA GLN A 144 12.77 9.96 -12.72
C GLN A 144 12.10 10.31 -11.38
N ASP A 145 12.70 11.20 -10.59
CA ASP A 145 12.11 11.66 -9.33
C ASP A 145 10.69 12.22 -9.57
N PRO A 146 9.65 11.66 -8.93
CA PRO A 146 8.26 12.13 -9.06
C PRO A 146 8.08 13.60 -8.66
N LEU A 147 8.94 14.14 -7.78
CA LEU A 147 8.90 15.55 -7.42
C LEU A 147 9.31 16.45 -8.60
N LEU A 148 10.27 16.02 -9.41
CA LEU A 148 10.67 16.76 -10.63
C LEU A 148 9.53 16.78 -11.66
N PHE A 149 8.82 15.67 -11.85
CA PHE A 149 7.64 15.62 -12.72
C PHE A 149 6.52 16.52 -12.20
N SER A 150 6.24 16.49 -10.91
CA SER A 150 5.24 17.35 -10.28
C SER A 150 5.60 18.84 -10.40
N ALA A 151 6.86 19.19 -10.17
CA ALA A 151 7.37 20.55 -10.35
C ALA A 151 7.19 21.01 -11.81
N LYS A 152 7.52 20.16 -12.78
CA LYS A 152 7.34 20.45 -14.20
C LYS A 152 5.87 20.72 -14.54
N ILE A 153 4.93 19.90 -14.06
CA ILE A 153 3.48 20.12 -14.27
C ILE A 153 3.06 21.49 -13.75
N LEU A 154 3.52 21.89 -12.55
CA LEU A 154 3.19 23.19 -11.96
C LEU A 154 3.75 24.38 -12.76
N MET A 155 4.98 24.24 -13.28
CA MET A 155 5.59 25.28 -14.12
C MET A 155 4.93 25.38 -15.50
N ASP A 156 4.72 24.26 -16.17
CA ASP A 156 4.13 24.20 -17.52
C ASP A 156 2.69 24.79 -17.53
N ASN A 157 1.95 24.58 -16.44
CA ASN A 157 0.63 25.16 -16.25
C ASN A 157 0.64 26.56 -15.61
N LYS A 158 1.82 27.17 -15.44
CA LYS A 158 1.99 28.53 -14.86
C LYS A 158 1.38 28.69 -13.45
N CYS A 159 1.26 27.59 -12.71
CA CYS A 159 0.77 27.63 -11.33
C CYS A 159 1.80 28.19 -10.37
N LEU A 160 3.09 27.81 -10.53
CA LEU A 160 4.22 28.26 -9.72
C LEU A 160 5.43 28.51 -10.61
N ARG A 161 6.29 29.45 -10.19
CA ARG A 161 7.60 29.68 -10.79
C ARG A 161 8.63 28.72 -10.14
N SER A 162 9.74 28.47 -10.80
CA SER A 162 10.83 27.64 -10.26
C SER A 162 11.33 28.10 -8.88
N SER A 163 11.43 29.42 -8.68
CA SER A 163 11.79 30.00 -7.38
C SER A 163 10.80 29.65 -6.27
N ASP A 164 9.50 29.65 -6.59
CA ASP A 164 8.44 29.36 -5.61
C ASP A 164 8.47 27.87 -5.21
N ILE A 165 8.77 26.99 -6.17
CA ILE A 165 8.92 25.54 -5.94
C ILE A 165 10.14 25.24 -5.06
N ILE A 166 11.29 25.89 -5.34
CA ILE A 166 12.51 25.74 -4.53
C ILE A 166 12.25 26.22 -3.11
N ASN A 167 11.62 27.38 -2.94
CA ASN A 167 11.28 27.90 -1.62
C ASN A 167 10.36 26.95 -0.85
N LEU A 168 9.32 26.41 -1.50
CA LEU A 168 8.41 25.43 -0.90
C LEU A 168 9.16 24.17 -0.45
N TYR A 169 10.05 23.66 -1.29
CA TYR A 169 10.89 22.50 -0.94
C TYR A 169 11.74 22.76 0.29
N GLU A 170 12.43 23.90 0.33
CA GLU A 170 13.29 24.29 1.45
C GLU A 170 12.50 24.52 2.75
N GLU A 171 11.32 25.11 2.68
CA GLU A 171 10.41 25.24 3.81
C GLU A 171 9.95 23.86 4.35
N CYS A 172 9.56 22.97 3.45
CA CYS A 172 9.21 21.60 3.83
C CYS A 172 10.39 20.88 4.47
N ARG A 173 11.59 21.00 3.91
CA ARG A 173 12.81 20.39 4.44
C ARG A 173 13.10 20.86 5.86
N LYS A 174 13.06 22.18 6.08
CA LYS A 174 13.27 22.78 7.42
C LYS A 174 12.22 22.32 8.43
N ARG A 175 10.95 22.24 8.00
CA ARG A 175 9.86 21.76 8.86
C ARG A 175 10.02 20.29 9.24
N ILE A 176 10.39 19.44 8.29
CA ILE A 176 10.63 18.01 8.52
C ILE A 176 11.81 17.81 9.47
N SER A 177 12.91 18.56 9.30
CA SER A 177 14.06 18.50 10.23
C SER A 177 13.67 18.81 11.67
N LYS A 178 12.88 19.86 11.90
CA LYS A 178 12.38 20.20 13.25
C LYS A 178 11.48 19.10 13.84
N ILE A 179 10.61 18.51 13.01
CA ILE A 179 9.74 17.41 13.44
C ILE A 179 10.59 16.18 13.79
N PHE A 180 11.61 15.88 12.99
CA PHE A 180 12.54 14.78 13.24
C PHE A 180 13.30 14.97 14.56
N GLU A 181 13.86 16.17 14.80
CA GLU A 181 14.51 16.51 16.07
C GLU A 181 13.57 16.26 17.26
N TYR A 182 12.34 16.78 17.19
CA TYR A 182 11.34 16.54 18.24
C TYR A 182 11.01 15.04 18.40
N ALA A 183 10.77 14.33 17.30
CA ALA A 183 10.43 12.90 17.34
C ALA A 183 11.56 12.05 17.93
N SER A 184 12.83 12.39 17.65
CA SER A 184 14.00 11.67 18.15
C SER A 184 14.23 11.84 19.67
N THR A 185 13.67 12.90 20.27
CA THR A 185 13.73 13.13 21.72
C THR A 185 12.63 12.41 22.50
N ARG A 186 11.65 11.81 21.81
CA ARG A 186 10.57 11.07 22.49
C ARG A 186 11.10 9.80 23.16
N PRO A 187 10.52 9.40 24.31
CA PRO A 187 10.87 8.13 24.94
C PRO A 187 10.72 6.96 23.98
N LYS A 188 11.66 6.05 23.99
CA LYS A 188 11.54 4.78 23.26
C LYS A 188 10.63 3.85 24.03
N LEU A 189 9.88 3.02 23.30
CA LEU A 189 9.14 1.91 23.89
C LEU A 189 10.17 0.87 24.42
N ILE A 190 10.13 0.56 25.69
CA ILE A 190 11.06 -0.37 26.35
C ILE A 190 10.34 -1.59 26.93
N ASP A 191 9.05 -1.47 27.20
CA ASP A 191 8.25 -2.57 27.74
C ASP A 191 7.60 -3.40 26.61
N PRO A 192 7.71 -4.74 26.62
CA PRO A 192 7.06 -5.58 25.63
C PRO A 192 5.54 -5.40 25.53
N GLY A 193 4.87 -5.10 26.64
CA GLY A 193 3.43 -4.81 26.67
C GLY A 193 3.09 -3.54 25.92
N GLU A 194 3.88 -2.47 26.08
CA GLU A 194 3.71 -1.22 25.32
C GLU A 194 3.94 -1.46 23.82
N ILE A 195 4.97 -2.22 23.46
CA ILE A 195 5.28 -2.54 22.05
C ILE A 195 4.13 -3.33 21.41
N MET A 196 3.57 -4.28 22.15
CA MET A 196 2.52 -5.17 21.67
C MET A 196 1.11 -4.57 21.78
N SER A 197 0.92 -3.49 22.53
CA SER A 197 -0.38 -2.91 22.84
C SER A 197 -1.20 -2.50 21.61
N THR A 198 -0.53 -2.15 20.51
CA THR A 198 -1.19 -1.79 19.25
C THR A 198 -1.56 -3.01 18.39
N ILE A 199 -0.92 -4.15 18.62
CA ILE A 199 -1.11 -5.40 17.88
C ILE A 199 -2.08 -6.32 18.59
N VAL A 200 -1.94 -6.42 19.91
CA VAL A 200 -2.81 -7.22 20.76
C VAL A 200 -3.88 -6.28 21.32
N SER A 201 -5.07 -6.33 20.73
CA SER A 201 -6.22 -5.65 21.33
C SER A 201 -6.47 -6.21 22.72
N ASP A 202 -6.93 -5.35 23.65
CA ASP A 202 -7.28 -5.72 25.02
C ASP A 202 -8.14 -6.99 25.04
N VAL A 203 -7.51 -8.11 25.39
CA VAL A 203 -8.13 -9.46 25.30
C VAL A 203 -9.29 -9.62 26.28
N GLY A 204 -9.47 -8.64 27.17
CA GLY A 204 -10.55 -8.63 28.17
C GLY A 204 -11.96 -8.66 27.57
N ASN A 205 -12.13 -8.35 26.29
CA ASN A 205 -13.42 -8.32 25.61
C ASN A 205 -13.53 -9.26 24.40
N ILE A 206 -12.55 -10.11 24.14
CA ILE A 206 -12.72 -11.18 23.16
C ILE A 206 -13.54 -12.29 23.86
N THR A 207 -14.86 -12.22 23.70
CA THR A 207 -15.72 -13.37 24.01
C THR A 207 -15.17 -14.57 23.27
N LYS A 208 -14.87 -15.66 24.00
CA LYS A 208 -14.47 -16.93 23.41
C LYS A 208 -15.41 -17.23 22.24
N PRO A 209 -14.88 -17.59 21.05
CA PRO A 209 -15.73 -17.96 19.93
C PRO A 209 -16.81 -18.96 20.43
N GLU A 210 -18.04 -18.78 19.99
CA GLU A 210 -19.19 -19.60 20.44
C GLU A 210 -18.89 -21.11 20.30
N ALA A 211 -18.14 -21.48 19.25
CA ALA A 211 -17.65 -22.84 19.04
C ALA A 211 -16.77 -23.40 20.18
N LEU A 212 -16.05 -22.56 20.91
CA LEU A 212 -15.24 -22.98 22.06
C LEU A 212 -16.01 -23.02 23.39
N LYS A 213 -17.21 -22.43 23.43
CA LYS A 213 -18.10 -22.50 24.62
C LYS A 213 -18.87 -23.84 24.68
N GLN A 214 -19.05 -24.52 23.54
CA GLN A 214 -19.84 -25.74 23.43
C GLN A 214 -19.04 -27.03 23.54
N ILE A 215 -17.70 -26.96 23.55
CA ILE A 215 -16.87 -28.17 23.72
C ILE A 215 -16.75 -28.45 25.22
N ASP A 216 -17.73 -29.12 25.77
CA ASP A 216 -17.64 -29.74 27.09
C ASP A 216 -16.78 -31.03 26.97
N ARG A 217 -15.48 -30.91 27.32
CA ARG A 217 -14.50 -32.00 27.23
C ARG A 217 -14.78 -33.18 28.19
N LYS A 218 -15.88 -33.16 28.91
CA LYS A 218 -16.31 -34.26 29.81
C LYS A 218 -17.19 -35.31 29.15
N LYS A 219 -17.42 -35.20 27.82
CA LYS A 219 -18.24 -36.14 27.07
C LYS A 219 -17.50 -36.82 25.90
N ILE A 220 -16.17 -36.96 25.99
CA ILE A 220 -15.40 -37.84 25.13
C ILE A 220 -14.76 -38.94 26.00
#